data_6b23c064f00ecf3a0e04b6bab8e5dc59
#
_entry.id   6b23c064f00ecf3a0e04b6bab8e5dc59
#
_cell.length_a   1.000
_cell.length_b   1.000
_cell.length_c   1.000
_cell.angle_alpha   90.00
_cell.angle_beta   90.00
_cell.angle_gamma   90.00
#
_symmetry.space_group_name_H-M   'P 1'
#
loop_
_entity.id
_entity.type
_entity.pdbx_description
1 polymer ?
#
loop_
_entity_poly.entity_id
_entity_poly.type
_entity_poly.pdbx_seq_one_letter_code
_entity_poly.pdbx_strand_id
1 'polypeptide(L)'
;MKASHTRLAVLLVALGVGVPAAISANAPASDPAGVAAYWSAERRAQAQPRDLVFDERGLAYLRLRGGALQPYGHDVPARLQASRSTGGVPTPAAKPDASDTTPPSISGLDPAAGETIGATHTFAATVADAQSGVRSVSFVITYPDGRTQSYAAAKGANDVWSIAFSGFSDGSWSWQVVAKDYGAKGGNTATSPLAGFTVSGEGGGGGGGGGGGGTTVTNSQWSAGGAVQTAAGRIYFELPSNPSQTRWSGYVCSGSVGTDSSGQVSVILTAAHCVYDDANKAFARNVLFVPNQAGTTGSGTDLDCNNDPLGCWAPSHGVVDQDWASRSWPDNIPWDYGFYVVPVTGAHTGASVSSQSLEVAAGSLGLSFTQPQTGTYTHAFGYSYSDDPKLMFCAQDLSTEGASNWWLSQCGLSGGASGGPWIQPFDTGSGSGPVISVNSWGYRGSPGMAGPKLSGSSASCLFTAAQSGAAPTNRGLIPTSC
;
A
#
# COMPACT_ATOMS: atom_id res chain seq x y z
N MET A 1 -17.81 54.15 80.76
CA MET A 1 -16.71 54.19 79.78
C MET A 1 -16.76 52.93 78.98
N LYS A 2 -17.22 52.93 77.77
CA LYS A 2 -17.40 51.76 76.92
C LYS A 2 -16.21 51.70 75.94
N ALA A 3 -15.42 50.60 76.02
CA ALA A 3 -14.35 50.35 75.09
C ALA A 3 -14.90 49.68 73.84
N SER A 4 -14.69 50.27 72.70
CA SER A 4 -15.08 49.75 71.39
C SER A 4 -13.95 48.90 70.83
N HIS A 5 -14.20 47.61 70.59
CA HIS A 5 -13.24 46.72 69.92
C HIS A 5 -13.58 46.65 68.40
N THR A 6 -12.73 47.31 67.62
CA THR A 6 -12.75 47.23 66.17
C THR A 6 -12.08 45.91 65.74
N ARG A 7 -12.84 45.00 65.12
CA ARG A 7 -12.29 43.78 64.50
C ARG A 7 -11.87 44.09 63.05
N LEU A 8 -10.61 43.89 62.81
CA LEU A 8 -10.00 43.96 61.51
C LEU A 8 -10.30 42.64 60.77
N ALA A 9 -11.10 42.66 59.71
CA ALA A 9 -11.33 41.51 58.86
C ALA A 9 -10.23 41.46 57.80
N VAL A 10 -9.41 40.42 57.84
CA VAL A 10 -8.40 40.10 56.81
C VAL A 10 -9.07 39.33 55.72
N LEU A 11 -9.19 39.96 54.57
CA LEU A 11 -9.72 39.34 53.35
C LEU A 11 -8.62 38.54 52.68
N LEU A 12 -8.63 37.19 52.81
CA LEU A 12 -7.75 36.33 52.05
C LEU A 12 -8.33 36.17 50.61
N VAL A 13 -7.70 36.82 49.65
CA VAL A 13 -7.93 36.58 48.22
C VAL A 13 -7.16 35.29 47.85
N ALA A 14 -7.87 34.19 47.71
CA ALA A 14 -7.33 32.97 47.14
C ALA A 14 -7.20 33.17 45.62
N LEU A 15 -6.00 33.36 45.13
CA LEU A 15 -5.66 33.24 43.72
C LEU A 15 -5.77 31.76 43.32
N GLY A 16 -6.93 31.39 42.80
CA GLY A 16 -7.15 30.12 42.12
C GLY A 16 -6.33 30.10 40.81
N VAL A 17 -5.19 29.41 40.83
CA VAL A 17 -4.49 29.01 39.60
C VAL A 17 -5.37 27.97 38.92
N GLY A 18 -6.19 28.42 37.97
CA GLY A 18 -6.95 27.54 37.11
C GLY A 18 -5.98 26.69 36.28
N VAL A 19 -5.83 25.41 36.63
CA VAL A 19 -5.24 24.42 35.74
C VAL A 19 -6.18 24.35 34.52
N PRO A 20 -5.71 24.60 33.30
CA PRO A 20 -6.56 24.40 32.14
C PRO A 20 -6.94 22.91 32.12
N ALA A 21 -8.24 22.63 32.23
CA ALA A 21 -8.77 21.31 31.99
C ALA A 21 -8.31 20.90 30.59
N ALA A 22 -7.49 19.84 30.51
CA ALA A 22 -7.21 19.17 29.28
C ALA A 22 -8.57 18.77 28.70
N ILE A 23 -8.97 19.43 27.63
CA ILE A 23 -10.10 19.04 26.81
C ILE A 23 -9.65 17.72 26.20
N SER A 24 -10.01 16.60 26.80
CA SER A 24 -10.07 15.31 26.14
C SER A 24 -11.04 15.49 24.98
N ALA A 25 -10.52 15.78 23.82
CA ALA A 25 -11.26 15.66 22.58
C ALA A 25 -11.42 14.15 22.34
N ASN A 26 -12.38 13.52 23.02
CA ASN A 26 -12.95 12.30 22.54
C ASN A 26 -13.45 12.64 21.14
N ALA A 27 -12.82 12.09 20.11
CA ALA A 27 -13.39 12.11 18.78
C ALA A 27 -14.81 11.57 18.94
N PRO A 28 -15.86 12.28 18.53
CA PRO A 28 -17.21 11.79 18.67
C PRO A 28 -17.25 10.43 17.97
N ALA A 29 -17.79 9.42 18.66
CA ALA A 29 -18.14 8.17 18.02
C ALA A 29 -18.90 8.54 16.74
N SER A 30 -18.49 8.00 15.59
CA SER A 30 -19.12 8.31 14.33
C SER A 30 -20.60 7.97 14.45
N ASP A 31 -21.47 8.98 14.31
CA ASP A 31 -22.91 8.77 14.21
C ASP A 31 -23.20 8.07 12.87
N PRO A 32 -23.50 6.77 12.83
CA PRO A 32 -23.66 6.05 11.57
C PRO A 32 -24.84 6.57 10.75
N ALA A 33 -25.91 7.03 11.40
CA ALA A 33 -27.05 7.63 10.70
C ALA A 33 -26.67 8.99 10.11
N GLY A 34 -25.93 9.80 10.83
CA GLY A 34 -25.41 11.08 10.34
C GLY A 34 -24.39 10.90 9.20
N VAL A 35 -23.51 9.91 9.29
CA VAL A 35 -22.57 9.57 8.20
C VAL A 35 -23.32 9.05 6.97
N ALA A 36 -24.30 8.17 7.14
CA ALA A 36 -25.14 7.69 6.03
C ALA A 36 -25.90 8.84 5.37
N ALA A 37 -26.54 9.71 6.16
CA ALA A 37 -27.23 10.88 5.65
C ALA A 37 -26.30 11.88 4.94
N TYR A 38 -25.05 12.00 5.39
CA TYR A 38 -24.04 12.79 4.72
C TYR A 38 -23.81 12.33 3.28
N TRP A 39 -23.78 11.04 3.04
CA TRP A 39 -23.57 10.42 1.73
C TRP A 39 -24.88 10.34 0.92
N SER A 40 -25.48 11.48 0.60
CA SER A 40 -26.62 11.54 -0.33
C SER A 40 -26.28 10.92 -1.70
N ALA A 41 -27.30 10.51 -2.46
CA ALA A 41 -27.15 9.96 -3.82
C ALA A 41 -26.24 10.84 -4.69
N GLU A 42 -26.39 12.16 -4.61
CA GLU A 42 -25.58 13.12 -5.37
C GLU A 42 -24.09 13.06 -4.96
N ARG A 43 -23.78 13.04 -3.65
CA ARG A 43 -22.39 12.98 -3.18
C ARG A 43 -21.68 11.70 -3.56
N ARG A 44 -22.38 10.58 -3.50
CA ARG A 44 -21.79 9.31 -3.93
C ARG A 44 -21.60 9.29 -5.45
N ALA A 45 -22.57 9.78 -6.22
CA ALA A 45 -22.40 9.91 -7.66
C ALA A 45 -21.19 10.80 -8.04
N GLN A 46 -20.85 11.79 -7.21
CA GLN A 46 -19.71 12.68 -7.42
C GLN A 46 -18.40 12.17 -6.82
N ALA A 47 -18.44 11.17 -5.92
CA ALA A 47 -17.25 10.63 -5.28
C ALA A 47 -16.29 10.04 -6.34
N GLN A 48 -15.01 10.41 -6.26
CA GLN A 48 -14.00 10.00 -7.22
C GLN A 48 -13.37 8.66 -6.81
N PRO A 49 -13.00 7.80 -7.75
CA PRO A 49 -12.17 6.64 -7.43
C PRO A 49 -10.80 7.12 -6.90
N ARG A 50 -10.28 6.46 -5.89
CA ARG A 50 -8.92 6.67 -5.41
C ARG A 50 -7.96 5.76 -6.19
N ASP A 51 -7.84 6.00 -7.48
CA ASP A 51 -7.16 5.14 -8.44
C ASP A 51 -5.75 5.68 -8.74
N LEU A 52 -4.74 5.07 -8.15
CA LEU A 52 -3.35 5.49 -8.26
C LEU A 52 -2.68 4.82 -9.45
N VAL A 53 -2.08 5.61 -10.30
CA VAL A 53 -1.42 5.11 -11.52
C VAL A 53 -0.09 5.82 -11.77
N PHE A 54 0.83 5.09 -12.43
CA PHE A 54 2.05 5.65 -12.98
C PHE A 54 1.95 5.82 -14.49
N ASP A 55 2.53 6.88 -15.01
CA ASP A 55 2.77 7.00 -16.44
C ASP A 55 4.08 6.30 -16.86
N GLU A 56 4.35 6.26 -18.16
CA GLU A 56 5.55 5.66 -18.76
C GLU A 56 6.87 6.28 -18.28
N ARG A 57 6.82 7.47 -17.68
CA ARG A 57 7.97 8.17 -17.12
C ARG A 57 8.14 7.92 -15.62
N GLY A 58 7.26 7.10 -15.01
CA GLY A 58 7.22 6.87 -13.57
C GLY A 58 6.67 8.04 -12.75
N LEU A 59 5.93 8.98 -13.38
CA LEU A 59 5.21 10.03 -12.67
C LEU A 59 3.88 9.47 -12.15
N ALA A 60 3.57 9.81 -10.92
CA ALA A 60 2.39 9.34 -10.21
C ALA A 60 1.18 10.26 -10.42
N TYR A 61 0.02 9.65 -10.59
CA TYR A 61 -1.25 10.35 -10.81
C TYR A 61 -2.39 9.66 -10.07
N LEU A 62 -3.38 10.47 -9.71
CA LEU A 62 -4.71 10.01 -9.38
C LEU A 62 -5.55 10.05 -10.67
N ARG A 63 -6.04 8.89 -11.13
CA ARG A 63 -6.93 8.79 -12.28
C ARG A 63 -8.36 8.99 -11.83
N LEU A 64 -8.96 10.09 -12.31
CA LEU A 64 -10.32 10.49 -11.99
C LEU A 64 -11.35 9.76 -12.86
N ARG A 65 -12.63 9.87 -12.49
CA ARG A 65 -13.74 9.44 -13.39
C ARG A 65 -13.58 10.11 -14.76
N GLY A 66 -13.78 9.35 -15.81
CA GLY A 66 -13.57 9.83 -17.19
C GLY A 66 -12.11 9.79 -17.65
N GLY A 67 -11.18 9.26 -16.85
CA GLY A 67 -9.79 8.99 -17.24
C GLY A 67 -8.85 10.18 -17.16
N ALA A 68 -9.30 11.36 -16.68
CA ALA A 68 -8.42 12.51 -16.45
C ALA A 68 -7.39 12.19 -15.37
N LEU A 69 -6.16 12.64 -15.57
CA LEU A 69 -5.06 12.43 -14.63
C LEU A 69 -4.78 13.70 -13.83
N GLN A 70 -4.77 13.58 -12.51
CA GLN A 70 -4.35 14.62 -11.59
C GLN A 70 -3.00 14.24 -10.99
N PRO A 71 -1.94 15.06 -11.08
CA PRO A 71 -0.67 14.77 -10.42
C PRO A 71 -0.85 14.46 -8.94
N TYR A 72 -0.16 13.42 -8.46
CA TYR A 72 -0.25 12.96 -7.09
C TYR A 72 1.12 12.51 -6.58
N GLY A 73 1.48 12.92 -5.36
CA GLY A 73 2.78 12.60 -4.80
C GLY A 73 3.91 13.47 -5.36
N HIS A 74 4.95 12.85 -5.86
CA HIS A 74 6.07 13.56 -6.44
C HIS A 74 5.76 14.11 -7.84
N ASP A 75 6.25 15.30 -8.12
CA ASP A 75 6.29 15.92 -9.45
C ASP A 75 7.54 15.50 -10.26
N VAL A 76 8.38 14.63 -9.71
CA VAL A 76 9.52 13.99 -10.35
C VAL A 76 9.29 12.47 -10.47
N PRO A 77 9.84 11.80 -11.52
CA PRO A 77 9.70 10.36 -11.67
C PRO A 77 10.14 9.59 -10.44
N ALA A 78 9.42 8.51 -10.11
CA ALA A 78 9.82 7.58 -9.07
C ALA A 78 11.26 7.12 -9.31
N ARG A 79 12.08 7.10 -8.27
CA ARG A 79 13.42 6.53 -8.35
C ARG A 79 13.30 5.02 -8.33
N LEU A 80 14.15 4.34 -9.11
CA LEU A 80 14.29 2.90 -8.98
C LEU A 80 14.52 2.54 -7.51
N GLN A 81 13.71 1.64 -6.98
CA GLN A 81 13.91 1.14 -5.63
C GLN A 81 14.95 0.03 -5.67
N ALA A 82 16.12 0.34 -5.14
CA ALA A 82 17.13 -0.66 -4.89
C ALA A 82 16.84 -1.37 -3.57
N SER A 83 16.84 -2.70 -3.57
CA SER A 83 16.73 -3.45 -2.32
C SER A 83 17.90 -3.05 -1.40
N ARG A 84 17.62 -2.72 -0.15
CA ARG A 84 18.68 -2.63 0.85
C ARG A 84 19.28 -4.03 0.99
N SER A 85 20.54 -4.16 0.68
CA SER A 85 21.30 -5.37 0.97
C SER A 85 21.26 -5.60 2.50
N THR A 86 20.41 -6.54 2.93
CA THR A 86 20.47 -7.04 4.29
C THR A 86 21.68 -7.95 4.40
N GLY A 87 22.81 -7.39 4.94
CA GLY A 87 23.86 -8.18 5.50
C GLY A 87 24.72 -8.97 4.53
N GLY A 88 25.48 -8.31 3.70
CA GLY A 88 26.77 -8.90 3.33
C GLY A 88 27.60 -9.08 4.61
N VAL A 89 28.01 -10.32 4.88
CA VAL A 89 28.99 -10.59 5.94
C VAL A 89 30.16 -9.61 5.73
N PRO A 90 30.59 -8.84 6.73
CA PRO A 90 31.75 -7.98 6.57
C PRO A 90 32.93 -8.85 6.17
N THR A 91 33.33 -8.82 4.91
CA THR A 91 34.60 -9.42 4.49
C THR A 91 35.68 -8.64 5.23
N PRO A 92 36.64 -9.26 5.89
CA PRO A 92 37.77 -8.55 6.50
C PRO A 92 38.33 -7.59 5.46
N ALA A 93 38.47 -6.32 5.83
CA ALA A 93 38.99 -5.30 4.92
C ALA A 93 40.33 -5.79 4.35
N ALA A 94 40.40 -6.01 3.05
CA ALA A 94 41.65 -6.33 2.39
C ALA A 94 42.64 -5.18 2.68
N LYS A 95 43.85 -5.52 3.03
CA LYS A 95 44.87 -4.53 3.39
C LYS A 95 45.22 -3.79 2.09
N PRO A 96 45.21 -2.43 2.07
CA PRO A 96 45.61 -1.67 0.91
C PRO A 96 47.01 -2.12 0.41
N ASP A 97 47.11 -2.49 -0.86
CA ASP A 97 48.37 -2.80 -1.49
C ASP A 97 48.81 -1.61 -2.33
N ALA A 98 49.78 -0.87 -1.80
CA ALA A 98 50.31 0.32 -2.48
C ALA A 98 51.08 0.00 -3.76
N SER A 99 51.37 -1.27 -4.05
CA SER A 99 52.05 -1.71 -5.29
C SER A 99 51.05 -2.11 -6.38
N ASP A 100 49.75 -2.27 -6.02
CA ASP A 100 48.73 -2.62 -6.99
C ASP A 100 48.33 -1.42 -7.87
N THR A 101 48.53 -1.57 -9.16
CA THR A 101 48.18 -0.60 -10.20
C THR A 101 47.21 -1.17 -11.23
N THR A 102 46.71 -2.41 -10.99
CA THR A 102 45.79 -3.13 -11.88
C THR A 102 44.39 -2.92 -11.48
N PRO A 103 43.48 -2.35 -12.29
CA PRO A 103 42.06 -2.20 -11.97
C PRO A 103 41.34 -3.56 -11.84
N PRO A 104 40.23 -3.61 -11.08
CA PRO A 104 39.38 -4.81 -11.01
C PRO A 104 38.91 -5.29 -12.37
N SER A 105 38.78 -6.58 -12.54
CA SER A 105 38.14 -7.19 -13.71
C SER A 105 36.63 -7.22 -13.54
N ILE A 106 35.86 -6.93 -14.60
CA ILE A 106 34.39 -6.92 -14.61
C ILE A 106 33.90 -7.84 -15.73
N SER A 107 33.00 -8.76 -15.44
CA SER A 107 32.42 -9.70 -16.39
C SER A 107 31.01 -10.15 -15.95
N GLY A 108 30.33 -10.91 -16.82
CA GLY A 108 29.05 -11.55 -16.47
C GLY A 108 27.95 -10.55 -16.06
N LEU A 109 27.76 -9.51 -16.89
CA LEU A 109 26.68 -8.53 -16.65
C LEU A 109 25.32 -9.17 -16.88
N ASP A 110 24.42 -9.00 -15.91
CA ASP A 110 23.03 -9.39 -15.94
C ASP A 110 22.17 -8.18 -15.45
N PRO A 111 21.31 -7.57 -16.30
CA PRO A 111 20.99 -7.99 -17.68
C PRO A 111 22.15 -7.78 -18.65
N ALA A 112 22.26 -8.70 -19.59
CA ALA A 112 23.23 -8.60 -20.68
C ALA A 112 22.82 -7.55 -21.71
N ALA A 113 23.78 -7.12 -22.54
CA ALA A 113 23.48 -6.17 -23.62
C ALA A 113 22.47 -6.77 -24.62
N GLY A 114 21.40 -6.05 -24.91
CA GLY A 114 20.30 -6.46 -25.78
C GLY A 114 19.23 -7.32 -25.13
N GLU A 115 19.36 -7.61 -23.85
CA GLU A 115 18.35 -8.39 -23.11
C GLU A 115 17.06 -7.60 -22.91
N THR A 116 15.93 -8.34 -22.84
CA THR A 116 14.65 -7.77 -22.47
C THR A 116 14.29 -8.27 -21.06
N ILE A 117 14.01 -7.36 -20.15
CA ILE A 117 13.66 -7.64 -18.76
C ILE A 117 12.23 -7.12 -18.46
N GLY A 118 11.67 -7.58 -17.34
CA GLY A 118 10.42 -7.05 -16.80
C GLY A 118 10.63 -5.76 -15.98
N ALA A 119 9.54 -5.26 -15.39
CA ALA A 119 9.57 -4.09 -14.51
C ALA A 119 10.41 -4.30 -13.24
N THR A 120 10.83 -5.55 -12.96
CA THR A 120 11.75 -5.91 -11.88
C THR A 120 12.85 -6.80 -12.40
N HIS A 121 14.09 -6.57 -11.95
CA HIS A 121 15.23 -7.41 -12.30
C HIS A 121 16.32 -7.32 -11.23
N THR A 122 17.04 -8.42 -11.00
CA THR A 122 18.23 -8.40 -10.15
C THR A 122 19.46 -8.22 -11.04
N PHE A 123 20.04 -7.04 -11.00
CA PHE A 123 21.29 -6.75 -11.69
C PHE A 123 22.44 -7.44 -10.98
N ALA A 124 23.30 -8.06 -11.74
CA ALA A 124 24.48 -8.75 -11.22
C ALA A 124 25.69 -8.57 -12.14
N ALA A 125 26.87 -8.64 -11.53
CA ALA A 125 28.15 -8.68 -12.26
C ALA A 125 29.19 -9.42 -11.43
N THR A 126 30.09 -10.14 -12.08
CA THR A 126 31.25 -10.71 -11.43
C THR A 126 32.36 -9.66 -11.46
N VAL A 127 32.84 -9.28 -10.27
CA VAL A 127 33.89 -8.27 -10.13
C VAL A 127 34.98 -8.83 -9.20
N ALA A 128 36.18 -9.01 -9.74
CA ALA A 128 37.30 -9.59 -9.00
C ALA A 128 38.56 -8.75 -9.14
N ASP A 129 39.35 -8.72 -8.08
CA ASP A 129 40.69 -8.20 -8.06
C ASP A 129 41.57 -9.13 -7.20
N ALA A 130 42.65 -9.64 -7.84
CA ALA A 130 43.49 -10.67 -7.23
C ALA A 130 44.60 -10.10 -6.33
N GLN A 131 44.95 -8.81 -6.47
CA GLN A 131 46.06 -8.20 -5.75
C GLN A 131 45.62 -7.50 -4.45
N SER A 132 44.78 -6.47 -4.57
CA SER A 132 44.35 -5.68 -3.41
C SER A 132 42.92 -5.97 -2.98
N GLY A 133 42.15 -6.67 -3.83
CA GLY A 133 40.75 -6.97 -3.62
C GLY A 133 39.81 -5.80 -3.95
N VAL A 134 38.54 -6.11 -4.20
CA VAL A 134 37.50 -5.15 -4.58
C VAL A 134 37.01 -4.37 -3.37
N ARG A 135 37.10 -3.05 -3.41
CA ARG A 135 36.68 -2.11 -2.35
C ARG A 135 35.21 -1.75 -2.47
N SER A 136 34.74 -1.43 -3.68
CA SER A 136 33.36 -1.03 -3.92
C SER A 136 32.97 -1.30 -5.36
N VAL A 137 31.68 -1.64 -5.53
CA VAL A 137 31.06 -1.77 -6.84
C VAL A 137 29.78 -0.95 -6.83
N SER A 138 29.60 -0.16 -7.90
CA SER A 138 28.39 0.60 -8.14
C SER A 138 27.83 0.28 -9.52
N PHE A 139 26.51 0.12 -9.59
CA PHE A 139 25.78 0.01 -10.85
C PHE A 139 25.23 1.38 -11.21
N VAL A 140 25.61 1.88 -12.37
CA VAL A 140 25.16 3.17 -12.90
C VAL A 140 24.08 2.88 -13.93
N ILE A 141 22.85 3.21 -13.61
CA ILE A 141 21.67 3.00 -14.46
C ILE A 141 21.39 4.28 -15.23
N THR A 142 21.21 4.16 -16.54
CA THR A 142 20.78 5.25 -17.43
C THR A 142 19.32 5.03 -17.81
N TYR A 143 18.49 5.99 -17.46
CA TYR A 143 17.06 5.99 -17.73
C TYR A 143 16.75 6.29 -19.21
N PRO A 144 15.54 5.98 -19.70
CA PRO A 144 15.14 6.32 -21.08
C PRO A 144 15.22 7.81 -21.42
N ASP A 145 15.11 8.69 -20.41
CA ASP A 145 15.25 10.15 -20.57
C ASP A 145 16.70 10.65 -20.52
N GLY A 146 17.67 9.74 -20.45
CA GLY A 146 19.11 10.04 -20.41
C GLY A 146 19.67 10.38 -19.03
N ARG A 147 18.84 10.46 -17.98
CA ARG A 147 19.34 10.61 -16.60
C ARG A 147 20.14 9.39 -16.17
N THR A 148 21.12 9.59 -15.31
CA THR A 148 21.92 8.52 -14.73
C THR A 148 21.81 8.53 -13.22
N GLN A 149 21.77 7.34 -12.60
CA GLN A 149 21.80 7.18 -11.15
C GLN A 149 22.72 6.02 -10.77
N SER A 150 23.52 6.21 -9.72
CA SER A 150 24.48 5.23 -9.23
C SER A 150 23.95 4.56 -7.96
N TYR A 151 24.07 3.23 -7.89
CA TYR A 151 23.63 2.41 -6.78
C TYR A 151 24.76 1.50 -6.31
N ALA A 152 25.01 1.44 -5.00
CA ALA A 152 26.02 0.55 -4.44
C ALA A 152 25.53 -0.89 -4.48
N ALA A 153 26.27 -1.79 -5.11
CA ALA A 153 25.97 -3.20 -5.16
C ALA A 153 26.50 -3.94 -3.91
N ALA A 154 25.84 -5.04 -3.56
CA ALA A 154 26.25 -5.90 -2.45
C ALA A 154 27.08 -7.07 -2.95
N LYS A 155 28.15 -7.40 -2.23
CA LYS A 155 28.98 -8.57 -2.52
C LYS A 155 28.28 -9.86 -2.05
N GLY A 156 28.08 -10.79 -2.98
CA GLY A 156 27.65 -12.16 -2.73
C GLY A 156 28.82 -13.16 -2.78
N ALA A 157 28.49 -14.44 -2.98
CA ALA A 157 29.46 -15.51 -3.16
C ALA A 157 30.14 -15.40 -4.53
N ASN A 158 31.34 -16.00 -4.68
CA ASN A 158 32.07 -16.13 -5.96
C ASN A 158 32.31 -14.81 -6.69
N ASP A 159 32.59 -13.73 -5.93
CA ASP A 159 32.81 -12.37 -6.46
C ASP A 159 31.65 -11.79 -7.28
N VAL A 160 30.46 -12.33 -7.14
CA VAL A 160 29.23 -11.77 -7.72
C VAL A 160 28.75 -10.59 -6.86
N TRP A 161 28.56 -9.47 -7.50
CA TRP A 161 27.96 -8.26 -6.90
C TRP A 161 26.58 -8.06 -7.49
N SER A 162 25.59 -7.80 -6.67
CA SER A 162 24.22 -7.71 -7.14
C SER A 162 23.40 -6.69 -6.38
N ILE A 163 22.29 -6.28 -7.01
CA ILE A 163 21.25 -5.46 -6.40
C ILE A 163 19.95 -5.70 -7.17
N ALA A 164 18.86 -5.94 -6.46
CA ALA A 164 17.54 -6.05 -7.06
C ALA A 164 16.94 -4.65 -7.25
N PHE A 165 16.41 -4.41 -8.42
CA PHE A 165 15.70 -3.19 -8.78
C PHE A 165 14.24 -3.49 -9.10
N SER A 166 13.41 -2.48 -8.88
CA SER A 166 12.00 -2.46 -9.26
C SER A 166 11.61 -1.07 -9.73
N GLY A 167 10.51 -1.01 -10.49
CA GLY A 167 9.99 0.26 -11.00
C GLY A 167 10.61 0.68 -12.34
N PHE A 168 11.09 -0.29 -13.14
CA PHE A 168 11.42 -0.03 -14.53
C PHE A 168 10.13 0.22 -15.32
N SER A 169 10.08 1.36 -16.02
CA SER A 169 9.08 1.60 -17.06
C SER A 169 9.52 0.98 -18.39
N ASP A 170 8.54 0.65 -19.23
CA ASP A 170 8.83 0.17 -20.58
C ASP A 170 9.71 1.15 -21.35
N GLY A 171 10.61 0.61 -22.16
CA GLY A 171 11.51 1.41 -22.96
C GLY A 171 12.94 0.91 -22.98
N SER A 172 13.83 1.71 -23.59
CA SER A 172 15.25 1.39 -23.72
C SER A 172 16.03 2.01 -22.57
N TRP A 173 16.72 1.17 -21.84
CA TRP A 173 17.57 1.52 -20.70
C TRP A 173 19.00 1.10 -20.99
N SER A 174 19.93 1.57 -20.19
CA SER A 174 21.28 1.04 -20.20
C SER A 174 21.93 1.13 -18.83
N TRP A 175 22.96 0.34 -18.62
CA TRP A 175 23.69 0.36 -17.38
C TRP A 175 25.16 0.01 -17.58
N GLN A 176 25.98 0.34 -16.59
CA GLN A 176 27.36 -0.03 -16.51
C GLN A 176 27.80 -0.25 -15.07
N VAL A 177 28.86 -1.02 -14.90
CA VAL A 177 29.48 -1.30 -13.61
C VAL A 177 30.69 -0.43 -13.41
N VAL A 178 30.79 0.24 -12.26
CA VAL A 178 31.98 0.97 -11.83
C VAL A 178 32.53 0.28 -10.59
N ALA A 179 33.72 -0.28 -10.68
CA ALA A 179 34.38 -1.02 -9.61
C ALA A 179 35.68 -0.32 -9.18
N LYS A 180 35.97 -0.37 -7.87
CA LYS A 180 37.16 0.21 -7.26
C LYS A 180 37.81 -0.79 -6.31
N ASP A 181 39.12 -0.92 -6.38
CA ASP A 181 39.93 -1.78 -5.51
C ASP A 181 40.54 -1.03 -4.30
N TYR A 182 41.40 -1.73 -3.55
CA TYR A 182 42.21 -1.15 -2.49
C TYR A 182 43.64 -0.81 -2.90
N GLY A 183 43.91 -0.66 -4.20
CA GLY A 183 45.22 -0.35 -4.75
C GLY A 183 45.77 1.03 -4.37
N ALA A 184 46.86 1.40 -4.99
CA ALA A 184 47.61 2.63 -4.72
C ALA A 184 46.79 3.92 -4.87
N LYS A 185 47.15 4.95 -4.09
CA LYS A 185 46.57 6.31 -4.18
C LYS A 185 45.04 6.42 -4.10
N GLY A 186 44.40 5.49 -3.42
CA GLY A 186 42.95 5.50 -3.21
C GLY A 186 42.18 4.50 -4.08
N GLY A 187 42.87 3.61 -4.75
CA GLY A 187 42.36 2.48 -5.52
C GLY A 187 42.27 2.74 -7.02
N ASN A 188 42.51 1.68 -7.79
CA ASN A 188 42.28 1.68 -9.23
C ASN A 188 40.80 1.52 -9.53
N THR A 189 40.37 2.07 -10.68
CA THR A 189 38.94 2.03 -11.06
C THR A 189 38.79 1.36 -12.42
N ALA A 190 37.86 0.42 -12.50
CA ALA A 190 37.38 -0.19 -13.75
C ALA A 190 35.93 0.24 -14.01
N THR A 191 35.61 0.40 -15.29
CA THR A 191 34.24 0.65 -15.74
C THR A 191 33.93 -0.31 -16.89
N SER A 192 32.78 -1.01 -16.80
CA SER A 192 32.35 -1.89 -17.88
C SER A 192 31.91 -1.10 -19.11
N PRO A 193 31.85 -1.73 -20.30
CA PRO A 193 31.09 -1.19 -21.41
C PRO A 193 29.64 -0.93 -20.98
N LEU A 194 28.96 0.02 -21.63
CA LEU A 194 27.55 0.28 -21.44
C LEU A 194 26.73 -0.88 -22.02
N ALA A 195 25.93 -1.51 -21.22
CA ALA A 195 25.00 -2.57 -21.63
C ALA A 195 23.59 -1.97 -21.78
N GLY A 196 23.10 -1.86 -23.02
CA GLY A 196 21.73 -1.48 -23.30
C GLY A 196 20.80 -2.68 -23.10
N PHE A 197 19.61 -2.46 -22.52
CA PHE A 197 18.56 -3.47 -22.36
C PHE A 197 17.21 -2.83 -22.61
N THR A 198 16.19 -3.65 -22.90
CA THR A 198 14.82 -3.19 -23.09
C THR A 198 13.98 -3.64 -21.90
N VAL A 199 13.13 -2.78 -21.39
CA VAL A 199 12.07 -3.15 -20.47
C VAL A 199 10.78 -3.22 -21.26
N SER A 200 10.10 -4.37 -21.20
CA SER A 200 8.77 -4.51 -21.75
C SER A 200 7.86 -5.19 -20.69
N GLY A 201 6.67 -4.66 -20.52
CA GLY A 201 5.66 -5.25 -19.65
C GLY A 201 5.15 -6.62 -20.14
N GLU A 202 5.55 -7.06 -21.34
CA GLU A 202 5.35 -8.43 -21.82
C GLU A 202 6.53 -9.30 -21.33
N GLY A 203 6.31 -9.87 -20.14
CA GLY A 203 7.28 -10.59 -19.35
C GLY A 203 8.06 -11.65 -20.09
N GLY A 204 9.38 -11.54 -19.98
CA GLY A 204 10.29 -12.60 -20.30
C GLY A 204 10.05 -13.85 -19.42
N GLY A 205 9.41 -14.85 -20.00
CA GLY A 205 9.25 -16.15 -19.37
C GLY A 205 10.56 -16.89 -19.36
N GLY A 206 10.95 -17.38 -18.19
CA GLY A 206 12.05 -18.34 -18.01
C GLY A 206 11.80 -19.25 -16.83
N GLY A 207 11.41 -20.49 -17.08
CA GLY A 207 11.74 -21.65 -16.28
C GLY A 207 10.70 -22.17 -15.28
N GLY A 208 9.85 -23.05 -15.73
CA GLY A 208 9.55 -24.38 -15.24
C GLY A 208 9.17 -24.63 -13.78
N GLY A 209 7.93 -25.04 -13.58
CA GLY A 209 7.50 -25.74 -12.36
C GLY A 209 5.97 -25.86 -12.31
N GLY A 210 5.43 -27.02 -12.70
CA GLY A 210 4.02 -27.29 -12.89
C GLY A 210 3.16 -27.05 -11.65
N GLY A 211 2.02 -26.48 -11.87
CA GLY A 211 0.91 -26.40 -10.93
C GLY A 211 -0.26 -25.74 -11.65
N GLY A 212 -1.30 -26.51 -11.93
CA GLY A 212 -2.57 -26.19 -12.58
C GLY A 212 -2.91 -24.73 -12.83
N GLY A 213 -2.47 -24.19 -13.96
CA GLY A 213 -2.79 -22.84 -14.37
C GLY A 213 -4.28 -22.68 -14.65
N GLY A 214 -4.97 -21.88 -13.86
CA GLY A 214 -6.31 -21.43 -14.16
C GLY A 214 -6.31 -20.49 -15.38
N THR A 215 -7.43 -20.41 -16.09
CA THR A 215 -7.57 -19.45 -17.18
C THR A 215 -7.53 -18.03 -16.61
N THR A 216 -6.72 -17.14 -17.18
CA THR A 216 -6.68 -15.73 -16.80
C THR A 216 -8.07 -15.10 -16.93
N VAL A 217 -8.53 -14.47 -15.86
CA VAL A 217 -9.79 -13.73 -15.80
C VAL A 217 -9.48 -12.26 -15.63
N THR A 218 -10.00 -11.44 -16.53
CA THR A 218 -9.83 -9.99 -16.52
C THR A 218 -11.17 -9.34 -16.23
N ASN A 219 -11.27 -8.55 -15.14
CA ASN A 219 -12.43 -7.73 -14.77
C ASN A 219 -13.79 -8.39 -15.02
N SER A 220 -14.07 -9.50 -14.39
CA SER A 220 -15.34 -10.22 -14.49
C SER A 220 -16.20 -10.02 -13.23
N GLN A 221 -17.52 -10.12 -13.36
CA GLN A 221 -18.41 -10.06 -12.21
C GLN A 221 -18.32 -11.36 -11.40
N TRP A 222 -18.14 -11.22 -10.08
CA TRP A 222 -18.30 -12.33 -9.15
C TRP A 222 -19.78 -12.53 -8.82
N SER A 223 -20.30 -13.71 -9.10
CA SER A 223 -21.72 -14.06 -8.89
C SER A 223 -21.92 -15.38 -8.14
N ALA A 224 -20.82 -16.03 -7.71
CA ALA A 224 -20.90 -17.32 -7.04
C ALA A 224 -21.22 -17.21 -5.53
N GLY A 225 -21.29 -15.99 -4.99
CA GLY A 225 -21.57 -15.79 -3.56
C GLY A 225 -20.38 -16.15 -2.66
N GLY A 226 -20.68 -16.76 -1.51
CA GLY A 226 -19.69 -17.19 -0.53
C GLY A 226 -19.16 -16.04 0.34
N ALA A 227 -18.15 -16.34 1.18
CA ALA A 227 -17.65 -15.41 2.19
C ALA A 227 -17.14 -14.07 1.60
N VAL A 228 -16.46 -14.09 0.46
CA VAL A 228 -15.96 -12.86 -0.18
C VAL A 228 -17.11 -11.95 -0.62
N GLN A 229 -18.24 -12.50 -1.03
CA GLN A 229 -19.41 -11.72 -1.47
C GLN A 229 -19.95 -10.84 -0.33
N THR A 230 -20.02 -11.37 0.89
CA THR A 230 -20.60 -10.66 2.03
C THR A 230 -19.58 -9.86 2.82
N ALA A 231 -18.34 -10.37 2.95
CA ALA A 231 -17.28 -9.70 3.69
C ALA A 231 -16.63 -8.53 2.92
N ALA A 232 -16.62 -8.57 1.57
CA ALA A 232 -16.14 -7.44 0.79
C ALA A 232 -17.22 -6.36 0.67
N GLY A 233 -16.81 -5.11 0.64
CA GLY A 233 -17.71 -3.97 0.56
C GLY A 233 -17.08 -2.74 -0.07
N ARG A 234 -17.92 -1.78 -0.41
CA ARG A 234 -17.50 -0.46 -0.86
C ARG A 234 -17.26 0.47 0.33
N ILE A 235 -16.26 1.31 0.22
CA ILE A 235 -15.96 2.35 1.19
C ILE A 235 -16.18 3.71 0.54
N TYR A 236 -17.01 4.57 1.14
CA TYR A 236 -17.13 5.98 0.83
C TYR A 236 -16.43 6.78 1.94
N PHE A 237 -15.67 7.81 1.57
CA PHE A 237 -14.94 8.63 2.52
C PHE A 237 -14.54 9.98 1.92
N GLU A 238 -14.15 10.93 2.77
CA GLU A 238 -13.57 12.17 2.33
C GLU A 238 -12.13 12.31 2.74
N LEU A 239 -11.31 12.90 1.87
CA LEU A 239 -9.96 13.35 2.17
C LEU A 239 -9.81 14.83 1.87
N PRO A 240 -8.87 15.54 2.53
CA PRO A 240 -8.65 16.96 2.27
C PRO A 240 -8.09 17.15 0.86
N SER A 241 -8.56 18.20 0.20
CA SER A 241 -8.07 18.61 -1.12
C SER A 241 -7.09 19.79 -1.06
N ASN A 242 -6.66 20.17 0.16
CA ASN A 242 -5.65 21.19 0.39
C ASN A 242 -4.91 20.97 1.72
N PRO A 243 -3.65 21.41 1.84
CA PRO A 243 -2.83 21.21 3.05
C PRO A 243 -3.40 21.80 4.33
N SER A 244 -4.19 22.89 4.23
CA SER A 244 -4.88 23.49 5.39
C SER A 244 -6.12 22.71 5.84
N GLN A 245 -6.48 21.62 5.14
CA GLN A 245 -7.61 20.74 5.45
C GLN A 245 -8.96 21.47 5.58
N THR A 246 -9.12 22.59 4.87
CA THR A 246 -10.35 23.39 4.87
C THR A 246 -11.33 22.98 3.79
N ARG A 247 -10.86 22.27 2.76
CA ARG A 247 -11.66 21.69 1.67
C ARG A 247 -11.49 20.19 1.63
N TRP A 248 -12.59 19.48 1.38
CA TRP A 248 -12.66 18.03 1.38
C TRP A 248 -13.35 17.52 0.13
N SER A 249 -12.89 16.44 -0.41
CA SER A 249 -13.45 15.77 -1.59
C SER A 249 -13.83 14.34 -1.26
N GLY A 250 -14.94 13.88 -1.84
CA GLY A 250 -15.45 12.52 -1.66
C GLY A 250 -14.74 11.52 -2.56
N TYR A 251 -14.42 10.36 -2.02
CA TYR A 251 -13.75 9.26 -2.71
C TYR A 251 -14.46 7.93 -2.47
N VAL A 252 -14.16 6.96 -3.34
CA VAL A 252 -14.59 5.56 -3.21
C VAL A 252 -13.39 4.62 -3.27
N CYS A 253 -13.44 3.60 -2.45
CA CYS A 253 -12.55 2.45 -2.41
C CYS A 253 -13.35 1.17 -2.15
N SER A 254 -12.65 0.08 -1.99
CA SER A 254 -13.14 -1.22 -1.53
C SER A 254 -12.43 -1.63 -0.24
N GLY A 255 -12.97 -2.59 0.45
CA GLY A 255 -12.34 -3.23 1.61
C GLY A 255 -12.98 -4.57 1.90
N SER A 256 -12.42 -5.29 2.84
CA SER A 256 -12.98 -6.56 3.32
C SER A 256 -12.88 -6.69 4.83
N VAL A 257 -13.88 -7.32 5.43
CA VAL A 257 -13.88 -7.62 6.87
C VAL A 257 -12.83 -8.70 7.14
N GLY A 258 -11.86 -8.38 7.99
CA GLY A 258 -10.86 -9.33 8.46
C GLY A 258 -11.33 -10.08 9.68
N THR A 259 -10.94 -11.36 9.83
CA THR A 259 -11.30 -12.17 11.00
C THR A 259 -10.63 -11.62 12.25
N ASP A 260 -11.41 -11.11 13.19
CA ASP A 260 -10.95 -10.63 14.48
C ASP A 260 -11.15 -11.68 15.57
N SER A 261 -10.04 -12.20 16.10
CA SER A 261 -10.07 -13.17 17.20
C SER A 261 -10.35 -12.52 18.57
N SER A 262 -10.27 -11.20 18.69
CA SER A 262 -10.49 -10.50 19.96
C SER A 262 -11.96 -10.34 20.33
N GLY A 263 -12.83 -10.23 19.32
CA GLY A 263 -14.26 -9.97 19.47
C GLY A 263 -14.59 -8.60 20.09
N GLN A 264 -13.62 -7.71 20.22
CA GLN A 264 -13.80 -6.38 20.82
C GLN A 264 -14.22 -5.33 19.78
N VAL A 265 -13.86 -5.54 18.54
CA VAL A 265 -14.15 -4.67 17.40
C VAL A 265 -14.41 -5.53 16.17
N SER A 266 -14.77 -4.93 15.06
CA SER A 266 -14.61 -5.53 13.73
C SER A 266 -13.59 -4.73 12.96
N VAL A 267 -12.78 -5.39 12.14
CA VAL A 267 -11.69 -4.74 11.41
C VAL A 267 -11.92 -4.88 9.91
N ILE A 268 -11.80 -3.77 9.18
CA ILE A 268 -11.86 -3.75 7.72
C ILE A 268 -10.46 -3.53 7.20
N LEU A 269 -9.93 -4.48 6.41
CA LEU A 269 -8.71 -4.31 5.64
C LEU A 269 -9.00 -3.51 4.36
N THR A 270 -8.16 -2.54 4.04
CA THR A 270 -8.19 -1.75 2.81
C THR A 270 -6.78 -1.24 2.46
N ALA A 271 -6.64 -0.47 1.40
CA ALA A 271 -5.39 0.22 1.09
C ALA A 271 -5.19 1.45 1.99
N ALA A 272 -3.95 1.77 2.35
CA ALA A 272 -3.66 2.92 3.22
C ALA A 272 -4.07 4.25 2.57
N HIS A 273 -3.94 4.37 1.24
CA HIS A 273 -4.40 5.56 0.51
C HIS A 273 -5.92 5.77 0.59
N CYS A 274 -6.70 4.78 1.01
CA CYS A 274 -8.13 4.90 1.29
C CYS A 274 -8.42 5.34 2.75
N VAL A 275 -7.40 5.34 3.62
CA VAL A 275 -7.53 5.63 5.06
C VAL A 275 -6.90 6.98 5.42
N TYR A 276 -5.77 7.30 4.80
CA TYR A 276 -4.96 8.46 5.13
C TYR A 276 -4.40 9.14 3.88
N ASP A 277 -4.58 10.44 3.78
CA ASP A 277 -3.97 11.26 2.74
C ASP A 277 -2.53 11.61 3.11
N ASP A 278 -1.59 10.95 2.47
CA ASP A 278 -0.16 11.16 2.66
C ASP A 278 0.32 12.52 2.14
N ALA A 279 -0.38 13.13 1.19
CA ALA A 279 -0.06 14.47 0.66
C ALA A 279 -0.45 15.59 1.63
N ASN A 280 -1.65 15.51 2.23
CA ASN A 280 -2.18 16.54 3.14
C ASN A 280 -2.12 16.12 4.63
N LYS A 281 -1.51 14.94 4.91
CA LYS A 281 -1.26 14.41 6.27
C LYS A 281 -2.52 14.37 7.14
N ALA A 282 -3.57 13.71 6.64
CA ALA A 282 -4.85 13.62 7.33
C ALA A 282 -5.56 12.29 7.15
N PHE A 283 -6.17 11.80 8.22
CA PHE A 283 -7.10 10.67 8.14
C PHE A 283 -8.39 11.05 7.42
N ALA A 284 -8.97 10.08 6.77
CA ALA A 284 -10.30 10.17 6.17
C ALA A 284 -11.36 10.52 7.22
N ARG A 285 -12.43 11.17 6.77
CA ARG A 285 -13.62 11.45 7.57
C ARG A 285 -14.89 11.01 6.83
N ASN A 286 -16.00 11.00 7.54
CA ASN A 286 -17.31 10.58 7.00
C ASN A 286 -17.20 9.21 6.30
N VAL A 287 -16.47 8.28 6.93
CA VAL A 287 -16.22 6.96 6.37
C VAL A 287 -17.46 6.11 6.50
N LEU A 288 -17.93 5.53 5.40
CA LEU A 288 -19.07 4.64 5.33
C LEU A 288 -18.68 3.37 4.58
N PHE A 289 -18.84 2.23 5.21
CA PHE A 289 -18.62 0.91 4.60
C PHE A 289 -19.96 0.25 4.32
N VAL A 290 -20.12 -0.26 3.10
CA VAL A 290 -21.32 -0.96 2.63
C VAL A 290 -20.91 -2.38 2.22
N PRO A 291 -20.98 -3.35 3.15
CA PRO A 291 -20.67 -4.75 2.86
C PRO A 291 -21.72 -5.34 1.93
N ASN A 292 -21.30 -6.22 1.04
CA ASN A 292 -22.20 -6.85 0.05
C ASN A 292 -23.05 -5.84 -0.76
N GLN A 293 -22.49 -4.70 -1.14
CA GLN A 293 -23.23 -3.74 -1.97
C GLN A 293 -23.78 -4.36 -3.26
N ALA A 294 -23.11 -5.39 -3.79
CA ALA A 294 -23.60 -6.12 -4.96
C ALA A 294 -24.97 -6.79 -4.78
N GLY A 295 -25.39 -7.01 -3.56
CA GLY A 295 -26.69 -7.55 -3.20
C GLY A 295 -27.78 -6.49 -2.96
N THR A 296 -27.50 -5.20 -3.23
CA THR A 296 -28.47 -4.12 -3.05
C THR A 296 -29.75 -4.37 -3.87
N THR A 297 -30.89 -4.03 -3.29
CA THR A 297 -32.21 -4.09 -3.95
C THR A 297 -32.58 -2.75 -4.60
N GLY A 298 -31.81 -1.72 -4.35
CA GLY A 298 -31.97 -0.40 -4.94
C GLY A 298 -31.25 -0.23 -6.28
N SER A 299 -31.21 0.98 -6.78
CA SER A 299 -30.36 1.32 -7.92
C SER A 299 -28.93 1.52 -7.42
N GLY A 300 -27.99 0.71 -7.82
CA GLY A 300 -26.56 0.60 -7.42
C GLY A 300 -25.90 1.68 -6.58
N THR A 301 -26.33 2.93 -6.71
CA THR A 301 -25.82 4.09 -5.97
C THR A 301 -26.92 4.91 -5.31
N ASP A 302 -28.09 4.33 -5.04
CA ASP A 302 -29.21 5.07 -4.47
C ASP A 302 -28.95 5.45 -3.01
N LEU A 303 -28.17 4.68 -2.29
CA LEU A 303 -27.64 4.96 -0.97
C LEU A 303 -28.60 4.93 0.18
N ASP A 304 -29.67 4.33 -0.04
CA ASP A 304 -30.50 3.93 1.06
C ASP A 304 -29.93 2.66 1.67
N CYS A 305 -29.28 2.79 2.81
CA CYS A 305 -28.73 1.66 3.57
C CYS A 305 -29.79 0.58 3.91
N ASN A 306 -31.09 0.88 3.74
CA ASN A 306 -32.15 -0.11 3.89
C ASN A 306 -32.27 -1.03 2.66
N ASN A 307 -31.79 -0.61 1.51
CA ASN A 307 -31.75 -1.41 0.30
C ASN A 307 -30.52 -2.34 0.25
N ASP A 308 -29.51 -2.05 1.05
CA ASP A 308 -28.31 -2.87 1.17
C ASP A 308 -28.55 -4.04 2.14
N PRO A 309 -28.24 -5.29 1.77
CA PRO A 309 -28.62 -6.47 2.57
C PRO A 309 -28.12 -6.46 4.00
N LEU A 310 -26.94 -5.86 4.22
CA LEU A 310 -26.27 -5.78 5.50
C LEU A 310 -26.20 -4.34 6.05
N GLY A 311 -26.94 -3.41 5.43
CA GLY A 311 -26.93 -2.01 5.79
C GLY A 311 -25.58 -1.34 5.59
N CYS A 312 -25.36 -0.22 6.27
CA CYS A 312 -24.14 0.57 6.21
C CYS A 312 -23.48 0.65 7.61
N TRP A 313 -22.16 0.74 7.61
CA TRP A 313 -21.34 0.73 8.81
C TRP A 313 -20.38 1.90 8.84
N ALA A 314 -20.30 2.60 9.96
CA ALA A 314 -19.42 3.74 10.15
C ALA A 314 -18.26 3.37 11.09
N PRO A 315 -17.03 3.25 10.57
CA PRO A 315 -15.85 3.03 11.40
C PRO A 315 -15.62 4.17 12.39
N SER A 316 -15.07 3.86 13.55
CA SER A 316 -14.68 4.87 14.54
C SER A 316 -13.38 5.58 14.14
N HIS A 317 -12.43 4.85 13.54
CA HIS A 317 -11.14 5.39 13.14
C HIS A 317 -10.41 4.51 12.13
N GLY A 318 -9.38 5.08 11.51
CA GLY A 318 -8.44 4.37 10.62
C GLY A 318 -7.12 4.06 11.31
N VAL A 319 -6.40 3.05 10.82
CA VAL A 319 -5.05 2.65 11.28
C VAL A 319 -4.15 2.53 10.06
N VAL A 320 -3.02 3.22 10.06
CA VAL A 320 -2.02 3.17 8.98
C VAL A 320 -0.61 3.11 9.55
N ASP A 321 0.33 2.64 8.74
CA ASP A 321 1.74 2.60 9.08
C ASP A 321 2.35 4.00 9.21
N GLN A 322 3.33 4.14 10.11
CA GLN A 322 4.08 5.38 10.28
C GLN A 322 4.85 5.76 9.01
N ASP A 323 5.39 4.79 8.28
CA ASP A 323 6.09 5.04 7.03
C ASP A 323 5.14 5.47 5.91
N TRP A 324 3.88 4.96 5.88
CA TRP A 324 2.85 5.51 5.01
C TRP A 324 2.57 6.96 5.34
N ALA A 325 2.35 7.27 6.60
CA ALA A 325 1.95 8.61 7.05
C ALA A 325 3.08 9.66 6.94
N SER A 326 4.33 9.27 7.14
CA SER A 326 5.47 10.19 7.13
C SER A 326 6.02 10.47 5.74
N ARG A 327 5.98 9.48 4.86
CA ARG A 327 6.45 9.59 3.46
C ARG A 327 5.34 10.18 2.58
N SER A 328 5.64 10.31 1.28
CA SER A 328 4.67 10.69 0.26
C SER A 328 4.74 9.70 -0.90
N TRP A 329 3.62 9.52 -1.58
CA TRP A 329 3.56 8.70 -2.78
C TRP A 329 4.58 9.19 -3.83
N PRO A 330 5.36 8.30 -4.48
CA PRO A 330 5.30 6.84 -4.42
C PRO A 330 6.26 6.17 -3.44
N ASP A 331 7.00 6.92 -2.62
CA ASP A 331 8.01 6.36 -1.70
C ASP A 331 7.38 5.54 -0.56
N ASN A 332 6.07 5.65 -0.36
CA ASN A 332 5.31 4.93 0.66
C ASN A 332 4.57 3.69 0.13
N ILE A 333 4.70 3.35 -1.16
CA ILE A 333 4.08 2.17 -1.79
C ILE A 333 4.19 0.88 -0.97
N PRO A 334 5.34 0.56 -0.34
CA PRO A 334 5.47 -0.68 0.44
C PRO A 334 4.48 -0.82 1.60
N TRP A 335 3.92 0.29 2.06
CA TRP A 335 3.01 0.37 3.22
C TRP A 335 1.58 0.74 2.83
N ASP A 336 1.19 0.54 1.56
CA ASP A 336 -0.17 0.88 1.10
C ASP A 336 -1.21 -0.17 1.52
N TYR A 337 -1.23 -0.52 2.79
CA TYR A 337 -2.26 -1.28 3.49
C TYR A 337 -2.67 -0.54 4.76
N GLY A 338 -3.94 -0.62 5.10
CA GLY A 338 -4.49 0.03 6.27
C GLY A 338 -5.77 -0.65 6.74
N PHE A 339 -6.24 -0.22 7.90
CA PHE A 339 -7.41 -0.80 8.52
C PHE A 339 -8.38 0.28 8.96
N TYR A 340 -9.67 -0.04 8.92
CA TYR A 340 -10.69 0.69 9.66
C TYR A 340 -11.19 -0.16 10.82
N VAL A 341 -11.39 0.48 11.96
CA VAL A 341 -11.90 -0.16 13.18
C VAL A 341 -13.37 0.21 13.36
N VAL A 342 -14.20 -0.81 13.46
CA VAL A 342 -15.66 -0.68 13.61
C VAL A 342 -16.06 -1.17 14.99
N PRO A 343 -16.70 -0.33 15.83
CA PRO A 343 -17.22 -0.76 17.13
C PRO A 343 -18.24 -1.89 17.00
N VAL A 344 -18.24 -2.82 17.95
CA VAL A 344 -19.18 -3.95 17.95
C VAL A 344 -20.64 -3.54 18.11
N THR A 345 -20.90 -2.32 18.61
CA THR A 345 -22.24 -1.75 18.77
C THR A 345 -22.28 -0.31 18.32
N GLY A 346 -23.45 0.17 17.87
CA GLY A 346 -23.67 1.59 17.56
C GLY A 346 -23.01 2.08 16.27
N ALA A 347 -22.45 1.19 15.45
CA ALA A 347 -21.79 1.54 14.19
C ALA A 347 -22.64 1.31 12.94
N HIS A 348 -23.84 0.76 13.10
CA HIS A 348 -24.71 0.29 12.01
C HIS A 348 -25.91 1.21 11.78
N THR A 349 -26.32 1.34 10.51
CA THR A 349 -27.61 1.94 10.10
C THR A 349 -28.18 1.22 8.87
N GLY A 350 -29.50 1.27 8.70
CA GLY A 350 -30.22 0.53 7.65
C GLY A 350 -30.38 -0.94 7.99
N ALA A 351 -30.96 -1.77 7.13
CA ALA A 351 -31.26 -3.19 7.24
C ALA A 351 -31.46 -3.79 8.64
N SER A 352 -31.97 -4.98 8.77
CA SER A 352 -32.40 -5.55 10.08
C SER A 352 -31.30 -6.27 10.90
N VAL A 353 -30.02 -6.01 10.64
CA VAL A 353 -28.88 -6.65 11.34
C VAL A 353 -28.36 -5.86 12.54
N SER A 354 -29.14 -4.93 13.06
CA SER A 354 -28.75 -3.86 13.96
C SER A 354 -28.17 -4.25 15.34
N SER A 355 -28.32 -5.49 15.77
CA SER A 355 -27.83 -5.98 17.07
C SER A 355 -26.52 -6.77 16.96
N GLN A 356 -25.98 -6.95 15.76
CA GLN A 356 -24.78 -7.72 15.50
C GLN A 356 -23.59 -6.80 15.30
N SER A 357 -22.37 -7.30 15.55
CA SER A 357 -21.16 -6.65 15.05
C SER A 357 -21.02 -6.82 13.53
N LEU A 358 -20.24 -5.97 12.88
CA LEU A 358 -20.00 -6.07 11.43
C LEU A 358 -19.49 -7.47 11.04
N GLU A 359 -18.54 -8.01 11.78
CA GLU A 359 -17.98 -9.33 11.48
C GLU A 359 -19.01 -10.45 11.58
N VAL A 360 -19.92 -10.41 12.58
CA VAL A 360 -21.00 -11.38 12.70
C VAL A 360 -22.02 -11.24 11.58
N ALA A 361 -22.35 -10.02 11.18
CA ALA A 361 -23.34 -9.75 10.13
C ALA A 361 -22.83 -10.09 8.73
N ALA A 362 -21.59 -9.71 8.40
CA ALA A 362 -21.04 -9.84 7.05
C ALA A 362 -20.18 -11.11 6.86
N GLY A 363 -19.81 -11.79 7.95
CA GLY A 363 -18.71 -12.74 7.92
C GLY A 363 -17.37 -12.05 7.78
N SER A 364 -16.30 -12.83 7.67
CA SER A 364 -14.94 -12.31 7.59
C SER A 364 -14.03 -13.20 6.75
N LEU A 365 -12.91 -12.65 6.33
CA LEU A 365 -11.82 -13.33 5.62
C LEU A 365 -10.58 -13.38 6.51
N GLY A 366 -9.94 -14.53 6.62
CA GLY A 366 -8.68 -14.68 7.35
C GLY A 366 -7.55 -13.91 6.65
N LEU A 367 -6.76 -13.12 7.38
CA LEU A 367 -5.59 -12.45 6.85
C LEU A 367 -4.36 -13.36 6.95
N SER A 368 -3.54 -13.40 5.91
CA SER A 368 -2.29 -14.15 5.92
C SER A 368 -1.10 -13.20 5.85
N PHE A 369 -0.22 -13.31 6.84
CA PHE A 369 1.05 -12.59 6.89
C PHE A 369 2.24 -13.49 6.54
N THR A 370 1.94 -14.72 6.05
CA THR A 370 2.95 -15.63 5.51
C THR A 370 3.16 -15.40 4.03
N GLN A 371 4.35 -15.73 3.55
CA GLN A 371 4.73 -15.56 2.15
C GLN A 371 3.85 -16.44 1.25
N PRO A 372 3.04 -15.87 0.35
CA PRO A 372 2.31 -16.65 -0.64
C PRO A 372 3.27 -17.16 -1.73
N GLN A 373 2.79 -18.10 -2.53
CA GLN A 373 3.58 -18.74 -3.57
C GLN A 373 3.38 -18.04 -4.91
N THR A 374 4.46 -17.51 -5.51
CA THR A 374 4.45 -17.01 -6.89
C THR A 374 4.15 -18.11 -7.88
N GLY A 375 3.55 -17.78 -9.02
CA GLY A 375 3.11 -18.77 -10.01
C GLY A 375 1.87 -19.57 -9.58
N THR A 376 1.25 -19.23 -8.44
CA THR A 376 0.00 -19.83 -7.97
C THR A 376 -1.19 -18.93 -8.29
N TYR A 377 -2.29 -19.54 -8.72
CA TYR A 377 -3.48 -18.84 -9.13
C TYR A 377 -4.10 -18.04 -7.98
N THR A 378 -4.29 -16.74 -8.20
CA THR A 378 -4.68 -15.76 -7.20
C THR A 378 -5.89 -14.99 -7.69
N HIS A 379 -6.86 -14.75 -6.82
CA HIS A 379 -8.04 -13.94 -7.11
C HIS A 379 -7.92 -12.58 -6.41
N ALA A 380 -8.17 -11.49 -7.13
CA ALA A 380 -8.32 -10.15 -6.58
C ALA A 380 -9.74 -9.66 -6.81
N PHE A 381 -10.35 -9.05 -5.78
CA PHE A 381 -11.74 -8.61 -5.79
C PHE A 381 -11.82 -7.11 -5.53
N GLY A 382 -12.90 -6.47 -5.97
CA GLY A 382 -13.18 -5.08 -5.64
C GLY A 382 -14.40 -4.52 -6.33
N TYR A 383 -14.85 -3.39 -5.86
CA TYR A 383 -15.98 -2.65 -6.43
C TYR A 383 -15.47 -1.54 -7.33
N SER A 384 -15.30 -1.85 -8.62
CA SER A 384 -14.96 -0.85 -9.65
C SER A 384 -16.10 0.17 -9.79
N TYR A 385 -15.78 1.46 -9.89
CA TYR A 385 -16.81 2.49 -10.04
C TYR A 385 -17.58 2.37 -11.38
N SER A 386 -16.94 1.82 -12.41
CA SER A 386 -17.54 1.62 -13.73
C SER A 386 -18.57 0.50 -13.77
N ASP A 387 -18.52 -0.40 -12.80
CA ASP A 387 -19.34 -1.62 -12.76
C ASP A 387 -20.29 -1.66 -11.56
N ASP A 388 -20.49 -0.51 -10.92
CA ASP A 388 -21.34 -0.35 -9.74
C ASP A 388 -22.78 -0.87 -9.99
N PRO A 389 -23.39 -1.65 -9.08
CA PRO A 389 -22.90 -2.05 -7.75
C PRO A 389 -22.17 -3.40 -7.70
N LYS A 390 -21.72 -3.94 -8.81
CA LYS A 390 -21.20 -5.30 -8.92
C LYS A 390 -19.89 -5.49 -8.15
N LEU A 391 -19.74 -6.65 -7.50
CA LEU A 391 -18.44 -7.12 -7.05
C LEU A 391 -17.70 -7.70 -8.26
N MET A 392 -16.60 -7.08 -8.63
CA MET A 392 -15.76 -7.51 -9.74
C MET A 392 -14.55 -8.29 -9.24
N PHE A 393 -13.99 -9.15 -10.10
CA PHE A 393 -12.76 -9.86 -9.81
C PHE A 393 -11.89 -10.05 -11.04
N CYS A 394 -10.62 -10.26 -10.80
CA CYS A 394 -9.67 -10.82 -11.74
C CYS A 394 -8.96 -12.00 -11.10
N ALA A 395 -8.44 -12.91 -11.94
CA ALA A 395 -7.71 -14.06 -11.44
C ALA A 395 -6.64 -14.52 -12.43
N GLN A 396 -5.45 -14.74 -11.94
CA GLN A 396 -4.30 -15.26 -12.69
C GLN A 396 -3.19 -15.71 -11.74
N ASP A 397 -2.11 -16.24 -12.29
CA ASP A 397 -0.94 -16.60 -11.49
C ASP A 397 -0.26 -15.36 -10.91
N LEU A 398 0.11 -15.46 -9.61
CA LEU A 398 0.73 -14.39 -8.86
C LEU A 398 2.17 -14.16 -9.32
N SER A 399 2.50 -12.92 -9.61
CA SER A 399 3.87 -12.47 -9.83
C SER A 399 4.25 -11.33 -8.89
N THR A 400 5.40 -10.72 -9.07
CA THR A 400 5.89 -9.62 -8.23
C THR A 400 6.06 -8.36 -9.03
N GLU A 401 5.81 -7.22 -8.39
CA GLU A 401 6.15 -5.88 -8.87
C GLU A 401 7.07 -5.21 -7.84
N GLY A 402 8.34 -5.25 -8.13
CA GLY A 402 9.35 -4.81 -7.19
C GLY A 402 9.51 -5.72 -5.97
N ALA A 403 10.23 -5.23 -4.98
CA ALA A 403 10.52 -5.98 -3.76
C ALA A 403 9.28 -6.09 -2.84
N SER A 404 8.41 -5.08 -2.83
CA SER A 404 7.36 -4.90 -1.83
C SER A 404 5.94 -5.14 -2.34
N ASN A 405 5.74 -5.39 -3.64
CA ASN A 405 4.42 -5.60 -4.20
C ASN A 405 4.28 -6.96 -4.89
N TRP A 406 3.06 -7.47 -4.90
CA TRP A 406 2.56 -8.51 -5.78
C TRP A 406 2.02 -7.88 -7.05
N TRP A 407 1.92 -8.66 -8.13
CA TRP A 407 1.48 -8.19 -9.43
C TRP A 407 0.55 -9.17 -10.12
N LEU A 408 -0.57 -8.65 -10.63
CA LEU A 408 -1.49 -9.32 -11.52
C LEU A 408 -1.55 -8.53 -12.83
N SER A 409 -0.87 -9.00 -13.86
CA SER A 409 -0.59 -8.25 -15.10
C SER A 409 -1.82 -8.02 -16.00
N GLN A 410 -2.85 -8.86 -15.86
CA GLN A 410 -4.06 -8.82 -16.68
C GLN A 410 -5.33 -8.64 -15.84
N CYS A 411 -5.23 -7.96 -14.71
CA CYS A 411 -6.34 -7.84 -13.76
C CYS A 411 -7.52 -7.04 -14.30
N GLY A 412 -7.29 -5.85 -14.84
CA GLY A 412 -8.33 -5.01 -15.46
C GLY A 412 -9.35 -4.40 -14.49
N LEU A 413 -9.22 -4.60 -13.17
CA LEU A 413 -10.05 -3.89 -12.20
C LEU A 413 -9.78 -2.39 -12.29
N SER A 414 -10.83 -1.59 -12.23
CA SER A 414 -10.72 -0.13 -12.38
C SER A 414 -10.77 0.61 -11.04
N GLY A 415 -10.67 1.93 -11.09
CA GLY A 415 -10.74 2.78 -9.92
C GLY A 415 -11.96 2.53 -9.05
N GLY A 416 -11.78 2.62 -7.75
CA GLY A 416 -12.75 2.19 -6.74
C GLY A 416 -12.54 0.76 -6.23
N ALA A 417 -11.85 -0.11 -6.98
CA ALA A 417 -11.44 -1.43 -6.52
C ALA A 417 -10.30 -1.39 -5.49
N SER A 418 -9.61 -0.25 -5.36
CA SER A 418 -8.54 0.00 -4.37
C SER A 418 -8.93 -0.49 -2.97
N GLY A 419 -8.05 -1.24 -2.33
CA GLY A 419 -8.28 -1.84 -1.00
C GLY A 419 -9.07 -3.14 -1.00
N GLY A 420 -9.60 -3.58 -2.13
CA GLY A 420 -10.26 -4.88 -2.25
C GLY A 420 -9.27 -6.05 -2.10
N PRO A 421 -9.69 -7.21 -1.54
CA PRO A 421 -8.78 -8.27 -1.10
C PRO A 421 -8.22 -9.11 -2.25
N TRP A 422 -6.95 -9.57 -2.09
CA TRP A 422 -6.35 -10.62 -2.88
C TRP A 422 -6.28 -11.91 -2.06
N ILE A 423 -6.77 -13.00 -2.62
CA ILE A 423 -6.93 -14.27 -1.90
C ILE A 423 -6.14 -15.38 -2.61
N GLN A 424 -5.29 -16.09 -1.84
CA GLN A 424 -4.51 -17.22 -2.32
C GLN A 424 -4.21 -18.21 -1.18
N PRO A 425 -4.54 -19.51 -1.30
CA PRO A 425 -5.43 -20.05 -2.33
C PRO A 425 -6.87 -19.59 -2.14
N PHE A 426 -7.65 -19.56 -3.22
CA PHE A 426 -9.07 -19.23 -3.16
C PHE A 426 -9.92 -20.47 -3.46
N ASP A 427 -10.82 -20.79 -2.53
CA ASP A 427 -11.84 -21.81 -2.72
C ASP A 427 -13.11 -21.18 -3.31
N THR A 428 -13.36 -21.47 -4.58
CA THR A 428 -14.54 -20.93 -5.29
C THR A 428 -15.87 -21.49 -4.76
N GLY A 429 -15.86 -22.64 -4.09
CA GLY A 429 -17.08 -23.26 -3.54
C GLY A 429 -17.57 -22.54 -2.27
N SER A 430 -16.66 -22.18 -1.38
CA SER A 430 -16.99 -21.40 -0.17
C SER A 430 -16.88 -19.88 -0.40
N GLY A 431 -16.26 -19.46 -1.51
CA GLY A 431 -15.92 -18.06 -1.76
C GLY A 431 -14.94 -17.50 -0.73
N SER A 432 -14.01 -18.31 -0.24
CA SER A 432 -13.14 -17.96 0.88
C SER A 432 -11.68 -18.36 0.63
N GLY A 433 -10.80 -17.87 1.50
CA GLY A 433 -9.39 -18.14 1.51
C GLY A 433 -8.61 -17.05 2.25
N PRO A 434 -7.29 -17.24 2.48
CA PRO A 434 -6.47 -16.25 3.17
C PRO A 434 -6.21 -15.03 2.28
N VAL A 435 -6.42 -13.84 2.84
CA VAL A 435 -6.09 -12.57 2.18
C VAL A 435 -4.60 -12.30 2.32
N ILE A 436 -3.92 -12.10 1.20
CA ILE A 436 -2.46 -11.93 1.10
C ILE A 436 -2.04 -10.52 0.71
N SER A 437 -2.97 -9.71 0.19
CA SER A 437 -2.74 -8.36 -0.33
C SER A 437 -4.06 -7.62 -0.54
N VAL A 438 -3.96 -6.37 -1.01
CA VAL A 438 -5.09 -5.54 -1.44
C VAL A 438 -4.78 -4.86 -2.78
N ASN A 439 -5.81 -4.49 -3.54
CA ASN A 439 -5.63 -3.64 -4.74
C ASN A 439 -5.04 -2.29 -4.35
N SER A 440 -3.98 -1.86 -5.00
CA SER A 440 -3.27 -0.64 -4.66
C SER A 440 -3.12 0.30 -5.86
N TRP A 441 -2.31 -0.04 -6.84
CA TRP A 441 -1.98 0.85 -7.95
C TRP A 441 -1.73 0.09 -9.26
N GLY A 442 -1.65 0.81 -10.37
CA GLY A 442 -1.35 0.24 -11.68
C GLY A 442 -0.56 1.18 -12.57
N TYR A 443 -0.30 0.76 -13.81
CA TYR A 443 0.31 1.60 -14.83
C TYR A 443 -0.75 2.15 -15.78
N ARG A 444 -0.52 3.37 -16.26
CA ARG A 444 -1.35 3.97 -17.30
C ARG A 444 -1.28 3.12 -18.58
N GLY A 445 -2.45 2.75 -19.11
CA GLY A 445 -2.52 1.96 -20.35
C GLY A 445 -2.29 0.45 -20.17
N SER A 446 -2.01 -0.02 -18.94
CA SER A 446 -1.91 -1.44 -18.60
C SER A 446 -3.11 -1.89 -17.80
N PRO A 447 -3.63 -3.11 -18.03
CA PRO A 447 -4.65 -3.70 -17.17
C PRO A 447 -4.10 -4.21 -15.84
N GLY A 448 -2.79 -4.14 -15.63
CA GLY A 448 -2.13 -4.69 -14.45
C GLY A 448 -2.50 -3.98 -13.15
N MET A 449 -2.51 -4.74 -12.06
CA MET A 449 -2.76 -4.29 -10.71
C MET A 449 -1.63 -4.73 -9.79
N ALA A 450 -1.09 -3.80 -9.01
CA ALA A 450 -0.15 -4.06 -7.93
C ALA A 450 -0.87 -4.10 -6.59
N GLY A 451 -0.36 -4.91 -5.68
CA GLY A 451 -0.81 -4.96 -4.30
C GLY A 451 0.36 -5.13 -3.32
N PRO A 452 0.38 -4.41 -2.19
CA PRO A 452 1.47 -4.48 -1.21
C PRO A 452 1.54 -5.87 -0.58
N LYS A 453 2.75 -6.33 -0.28
CA LYS A 453 2.97 -7.59 0.43
C LYS A 453 2.59 -7.45 1.90
N LEU A 454 1.57 -8.19 2.36
CA LEU A 454 1.27 -8.27 3.80
C LEU A 454 2.31 -9.11 4.53
N SER A 455 2.94 -10.07 3.84
CA SER A 455 4.00 -10.91 4.40
C SER A 455 5.34 -10.18 4.50
N GLY A 456 6.02 -10.34 5.64
CA GLY A 456 7.32 -9.70 5.87
C GLY A 456 7.27 -8.17 6.01
N SER A 457 6.09 -7.62 6.26
CA SER A 457 5.82 -6.19 6.45
C SER A 457 5.28 -5.91 7.86
N SER A 458 4.99 -4.66 8.18
CA SER A 458 4.33 -4.26 9.43
C SER A 458 2.82 -4.57 9.48
N ALA A 459 2.22 -5.13 8.42
CA ALA A 459 0.78 -5.34 8.33
C ALA A 459 0.19 -6.17 9.49
N SER A 460 0.92 -7.22 9.95
CA SER A 460 0.50 -8.03 11.10
C SER A 460 0.46 -7.22 12.40
N CYS A 461 1.45 -6.38 12.64
CA CYS A 461 1.50 -5.49 13.78
C CYS A 461 0.37 -4.45 13.73
N LEU A 462 0.13 -3.84 12.57
CA LEU A 462 -0.97 -2.90 12.37
C LEU A 462 -2.34 -3.56 12.60
N PHE A 463 -2.51 -4.78 12.13
CA PHE A 463 -3.73 -5.54 12.37
C PHE A 463 -3.96 -5.78 13.87
N THR A 464 -2.91 -6.18 14.59
CA THR A 464 -2.98 -6.33 16.06
C THR A 464 -3.33 -4.99 16.75
N ALA A 465 -2.74 -3.88 16.29
CA ALA A 465 -3.08 -2.56 16.81
C ALA A 465 -4.55 -2.18 16.53
N ALA A 466 -5.09 -2.51 15.36
CA ALA A 466 -6.50 -2.30 15.03
C ALA A 466 -7.43 -3.13 15.92
N GLN A 467 -7.09 -4.39 16.19
CA GLN A 467 -7.86 -5.29 17.06
C GLN A 467 -7.85 -4.86 18.53
N SER A 468 -6.83 -4.14 18.98
CA SER A 468 -6.69 -3.72 20.38
C SER A 468 -7.75 -2.71 20.84
N GLY A 469 -8.48 -2.10 19.89
CA GLY A 469 -9.43 -1.03 20.19
C GLY A 469 -8.79 0.20 20.82
N ALA A 470 -7.46 0.38 20.65
CA ALA A 470 -6.74 1.53 21.22
C ALA A 470 -7.41 2.84 20.80
N ALA A 471 -7.53 3.76 21.76
CA ALA A 471 -8.16 5.06 21.51
C ALA A 471 -7.37 5.87 20.47
N PRO A 472 -8.01 6.30 19.37
CA PRO A 472 -7.34 7.05 18.33
C PRO A 472 -7.03 8.49 18.79
N THR A 473 -5.96 9.05 18.25
CA THR A 473 -5.76 10.49 18.24
C THR A 473 -6.32 11.05 16.93
N ASN A 474 -7.39 11.85 17.01
CA ASN A 474 -7.96 12.55 15.85
C ASN A 474 -8.29 11.63 14.64
N ARG A 475 -9.34 10.84 14.68
CA ARG A 475 -9.84 9.94 13.62
C ARG A 475 -8.91 8.79 13.20
N GLY A 476 -7.78 8.63 13.83
CA GLY A 476 -6.87 7.58 13.43
C GLY A 476 -5.80 7.23 14.45
N LEU A 477 -5.18 6.08 14.22
CA LEU A 477 -4.07 5.55 14.97
C LEU A 477 -2.89 5.32 14.03
N ILE A 478 -1.72 5.83 14.40
CA ILE A 478 -0.44 5.55 13.75
C ILE A 478 0.44 4.89 14.83
N PRO A 479 0.53 3.56 14.86
CA PRO A 479 1.38 2.87 15.82
C PRO A 479 2.86 3.24 15.61
N THR A 480 3.57 3.53 16.69
CA THR A 480 4.99 3.92 16.64
C THR A 480 5.94 2.73 16.79
N SER A 481 5.41 1.53 17.02
CA SER A 481 6.17 0.30 17.32
C SER A 481 5.99 -0.81 16.28
N CYS A 482 5.34 -0.53 15.18
CA CYS A 482 5.31 -1.42 14.05
C CYS A 482 6.45 -1.12 13.07
#